data_3cdd4e9a50e64e5afa6e2de3669a530a
#
_entry.id   3cdd4e9a50e64e5afa6e2de3669a530a
#
_cell.length_a   1.000
_cell.length_b   1.000
_cell.length_c   1.000
_cell.angle_alpha   90.00
_cell.angle_beta   90.00
_cell.angle_gamma   90.00
#
_symmetry.space_group_name_H-M   'P 1'
#
loop_
_entity.id
_entity.type
_entity.pdbx_description
1 polymer ?
#
loop_
_entity_poly.entity_id
_entity_poly.type
_entity_poly.pdbx_seq_one_letter_code
_entity_poly.pdbx_strand_id
1 'polypeptide(L)'
;MLFRSPDFDFESYPTCHLDPDIYEDIDDRPVDWVPAFGQWGVAATHLDKSCVDVGDIFLFYGMFRQTEIKNGKLSYIKGAPIRHIIYGYMEIGEVIKDDKEIASKYNWHPHSIEPFYTNNRIYISKKCSTFHYDDALVLTQKDQPRRSVWQLPSFFA
;
A
#
# COMPACT_ATOMS: atom_id res chain seq x y z
N MET A 1 11.55 4.92 -1.70
CA MET A 1 12.14 4.95 -0.34
C MET A 1 11.10 4.37 0.62
N LEU A 2 11.27 3.14 1.04
CA LEU A 2 10.40 2.51 2.05
C LEU A 2 10.56 3.30 3.35
N PHE A 3 9.49 3.92 3.84
CA PHE A 3 9.48 4.60 5.12
C PHE A 3 9.46 3.56 6.24
N ARG A 4 10.65 3.16 6.67
CA ARG A 4 10.82 2.33 7.85
C ARG A 4 10.58 3.18 9.09
N SER A 5 9.73 2.71 10.00
CA SER A 5 9.68 3.32 11.33
C SER A 5 11.08 3.24 11.95
N PRO A 6 11.67 4.34 12.46
CA PRO A 6 12.97 4.29 13.12
C PRO A 6 12.97 3.45 14.40
N ASP A 7 11.80 3.14 14.93
CA ASP A 7 11.61 2.32 16.14
C ASP A 7 11.27 0.86 15.81
N PHE A 8 11.29 0.47 14.52
CA PHE A 8 10.95 -0.88 14.10
C PHE A 8 12.19 -1.78 14.22
N ASP A 9 12.07 -2.82 15.04
CA ASP A 9 13.09 -3.83 15.24
C ASP A 9 13.00 -4.91 14.17
N PHE A 10 13.86 -4.81 13.15
CA PHE A 10 13.91 -5.78 12.04
C PHE A 10 14.48 -7.14 12.42
N GLU A 11 15.23 -7.24 13.50
CA GLU A 11 15.75 -8.54 13.97
C GLU A 11 14.62 -9.39 14.53
N SER A 12 13.66 -8.75 15.19
CA SER A 12 12.46 -9.42 15.71
C SER A 12 11.41 -9.74 14.65
N TYR A 13 11.44 -9.03 13.50
CA TYR A 13 10.46 -9.19 12.40
C TYR A 13 11.21 -9.25 11.07
N PRO A 14 11.82 -10.41 10.74
CA PRO A 14 12.65 -10.56 9.53
C PRO A 14 11.85 -10.49 8.23
N THR A 15 10.54 -10.69 8.28
CA THR A 15 9.64 -10.62 7.14
C THR A 15 8.58 -9.54 7.33
N CYS A 16 8.21 -8.87 6.27
CA CYS A 16 7.10 -7.92 6.26
C CYS A 16 6.08 -8.31 5.19
N HIS A 17 4.81 -8.05 5.50
CA HIS A 17 3.72 -8.15 4.57
C HIS A 17 3.73 -6.90 3.68
N LEU A 18 4.07 -7.06 2.40
CA LEU A 18 3.95 -6.00 1.40
C LEU A 18 2.55 -6.09 0.78
N ASP A 19 1.68 -5.18 1.20
CA ASP A 19 0.34 -5.08 0.64
C ASP A 19 -0.15 -3.62 0.76
N PRO A 20 -0.29 -2.87 -0.34
CA PRO A 20 -0.09 -3.32 -1.73
C PRO A 20 1.37 -3.60 -2.09
N ASP A 21 1.58 -4.64 -2.87
CA ASP A 21 2.89 -4.99 -3.42
C ASP A 21 3.03 -4.43 -4.85
N ILE A 22 3.40 -3.15 -4.95
CA ILE A 22 3.50 -2.38 -6.20
C ILE A 22 4.91 -1.84 -6.46
N TYR A 23 5.91 -2.30 -5.69
CA TYR A 23 7.29 -1.83 -5.79
C TYR A 23 8.10 -2.77 -6.68
N GLU A 24 8.38 -2.37 -7.93
CA GLU A 24 9.14 -3.16 -8.89
C GLU A 24 10.64 -3.26 -8.53
N ASP A 25 11.18 -2.23 -7.89
CA ASP A 25 12.62 -2.10 -7.56
C ASP A 25 13.03 -2.84 -6.27
N ILE A 26 12.41 -3.97 -5.96
CA ILE A 26 12.81 -4.82 -4.84
C ILE A 26 13.59 -6.01 -5.38
N ASP A 27 14.82 -6.21 -4.85
CA ASP A 27 15.64 -7.38 -5.15
C ASP A 27 14.94 -8.69 -4.74
N ASP A 28 15.33 -9.79 -5.38
CA ASP A 28 14.88 -11.17 -5.07
C ASP A 28 13.37 -11.43 -5.32
N ARG A 29 12.77 -10.72 -6.28
CA ARG A 29 11.40 -11.04 -6.72
C ARG A 29 11.33 -12.42 -7.39
N PRO A 30 10.27 -13.22 -7.12
CA PRO A 30 9.98 -14.42 -7.91
C PRO A 30 9.89 -14.09 -9.40
N VAL A 31 10.26 -15.06 -10.26
CA VAL A 31 10.26 -14.87 -11.73
C VAL A 31 8.87 -14.54 -12.28
N ASP A 32 7.84 -15.07 -11.63
CA ASP A 32 6.42 -14.91 -11.98
C ASP A 32 5.72 -13.82 -11.16
N TRP A 33 6.48 -13.04 -10.42
CA TRP A 33 5.91 -11.92 -9.64
C TRP A 33 5.29 -10.87 -10.55
N VAL A 34 4.14 -10.40 -10.14
CA VAL A 34 3.43 -9.25 -10.72
C VAL A 34 2.92 -8.33 -9.61
N PRO A 35 2.82 -7.02 -9.85
CA PRO A 35 2.28 -6.13 -8.83
C PRO A 35 0.84 -6.52 -8.47
N ALA A 36 0.55 -6.54 -7.16
CA ALA A 36 -0.75 -6.99 -6.67
C ALA A 36 -1.16 -6.27 -5.38
N PHE A 37 -2.46 -6.33 -5.09
CA PHE A 37 -3.05 -5.84 -3.86
C PHE A 37 -4.08 -6.85 -3.33
N GLY A 38 -3.90 -7.30 -2.10
CA GLY A 38 -4.81 -8.24 -1.46
C GLY A 38 -5.81 -7.57 -0.54
N GLN A 39 -7.00 -8.15 -0.46
CA GLN A 39 -8.00 -7.77 0.53
C GLN A 39 -8.82 -8.98 0.98
N TRP A 40 -9.33 -8.93 2.22
CA TRP A 40 -10.20 -9.95 2.77
C TRP A 40 -11.34 -9.37 3.61
N GLY A 41 -12.29 -10.24 3.98
CA GLY A 41 -13.33 -9.97 4.98
C GLY A 41 -14.17 -8.75 4.66
N VAL A 42 -14.27 -7.86 5.64
CA VAL A 42 -15.12 -6.66 5.54
C VAL A 42 -14.62 -5.70 4.47
N ALA A 43 -13.30 -5.53 4.35
CA ALA A 43 -12.71 -4.63 3.35
C ALA A 43 -13.00 -5.14 1.93
N ALA A 44 -12.77 -6.42 1.64
CA ALA A 44 -13.11 -7.02 0.35
C ALA A 44 -14.62 -6.93 0.05
N THR A 45 -15.46 -7.17 1.07
CA THR A 45 -16.91 -7.04 0.94
C THR A 45 -17.33 -5.60 0.63
N HIS A 46 -16.64 -4.61 1.18
CA HIS A 46 -16.89 -3.20 0.88
C HIS A 46 -16.56 -2.88 -0.59
N LEU A 47 -15.43 -3.36 -1.09
CA LEU A 47 -15.03 -3.19 -2.49
C LEU A 47 -16.03 -3.83 -3.45
N ASP A 48 -16.53 -5.05 -3.11
CA ASP A 48 -17.60 -5.70 -3.89
C ASP A 48 -18.87 -4.88 -3.96
N LYS A 49 -19.34 -4.39 -2.82
CA LYS A 49 -20.55 -3.56 -2.76
C LYS A 49 -20.40 -2.24 -3.50
N SER A 50 -19.17 -1.76 -3.63
CA SER A 50 -18.83 -0.57 -4.40
C SER A 50 -18.59 -0.87 -5.88
N CYS A 51 -18.82 -2.13 -6.32
CA CYS A 51 -18.62 -2.60 -7.69
C CYS A 51 -17.20 -2.36 -8.23
N VAL A 52 -16.20 -2.43 -7.36
CA VAL A 52 -14.81 -2.29 -7.78
C VAL A 52 -14.40 -3.50 -8.63
N ASP A 53 -13.91 -3.24 -9.85
CA ASP A 53 -13.62 -4.27 -10.84
C ASP A 53 -12.47 -3.88 -11.78
N VAL A 54 -12.19 -4.70 -12.78
CA VAL A 54 -11.18 -4.48 -13.82
C VAL A 54 -11.33 -3.11 -14.46
N GLY A 55 -10.23 -2.37 -14.57
CA GLY A 55 -10.18 -1.02 -15.12
C GLY A 55 -10.30 0.09 -14.05
N ASP A 56 -10.75 -0.21 -12.84
CA ASP A 56 -10.73 0.75 -11.75
C ASP A 56 -9.31 1.02 -11.26
N ILE A 57 -9.13 2.14 -10.57
CA ILE A 57 -7.84 2.57 -10.06
C ILE A 57 -7.87 2.64 -8.54
N PHE A 58 -6.96 1.92 -7.89
CA PHE A 58 -6.62 2.15 -6.49
C PHE A 58 -5.61 3.28 -6.37
N LEU A 59 -5.89 4.24 -5.49
CA LEU A 59 -4.91 5.22 -5.02
C LEU A 59 -4.48 4.86 -3.61
N PHE A 60 -3.20 4.62 -3.45
CA PHE A 60 -2.63 4.23 -2.15
C PHE A 60 -2.10 5.45 -1.42
N TYR A 61 -2.56 5.63 -0.19
CA TYR A 61 -2.05 6.65 0.71
C TYR A 61 -1.58 6.04 2.03
N GLY A 62 -0.66 6.72 2.67
CA GLY A 62 -0.13 6.30 3.96
C GLY A 62 0.06 7.47 4.92
N MET A 63 0.39 7.15 6.15
CA MET A 63 0.79 8.14 7.16
C MET A 63 2.31 8.31 7.10
N PHE A 64 2.74 9.53 6.80
CA PHE A 64 4.15 9.88 6.68
C PHE A 64 4.53 10.96 7.68
N ARG A 65 5.78 10.90 8.12
CA ARG A 65 6.40 11.89 8.97
C ARG A 65 7.83 12.13 8.50
N GLN A 66 8.27 13.38 8.54
CA GLN A 66 9.63 13.74 8.17
C GLN A 66 10.66 13.08 9.08
N THR A 67 11.75 12.62 8.47
CA THR A 67 12.88 11.99 9.14
C THR A 67 14.18 12.75 8.85
N GLU A 68 15.16 12.60 9.74
CA GLU A 68 16.52 13.10 9.60
C GLU A 68 17.52 11.99 9.94
N ILE A 69 18.75 12.12 9.46
CA ILE A 69 19.86 11.28 9.94
C ILE A 69 20.50 11.98 11.12
N LYS A 70 20.38 11.38 12.31
CA LYS A 70 20.97 11.88 13.54
C LYS A 70 21.90 10.84 14.12
N ASN A 71 23.19 11.21 14.27
CA ASN A 71 24.24 10.29 14.76
C ASN A 71 24.33 8.98 13.93
N GLY A 72 24.17 9.07 12.60
CA GLY A 72 24.18 7.91 11.70
C GLY A 72 22.93 7.04 11.72
N LYS A 73 21.89 7.40 12.48
CA LYS A 73 20.61 6.69 12.55
C LYS A 73 19.46 7.52 11.99
N LEU A 74 18.56 6.85 11.29
CA LEU A 74 17.31 7.47 10.84
C LEU A 74 16.43 7.76 12.06
N SER A 75 15.97 9.00 12.20
CA SER A 75 15.13 9.45 13.30
C SER A 75 14.02 10.35 12.82
N TYR A 76 12.88 10.37 13.51
CA TYR A 76 11.84 11.35 13.21
C TYR A 76 12.26 12.76 13.66
N ILE A 77 11.99 13.75 12.85
CA ILE A 77 12.14 15.15 13.24
C ILE A 77 11.14 15.46 14.37
N LYS A 78 11.66 15.94 15.50
CA LYS A 78 10.82 16.30 16.66
C LYS A 78 9.83 17.39 16.29
N GLY A 79 8.54 17.16 16.54
CA GLY A 79 7.48 18.11 16.23
C GLY A 79 7.02 18.12 14.77
N ALA A 80 7.65 17.38 13.86
CA ALA A 80 7.16 17.26 12.49
C ALA A 80 5.76 16.65 12.47
N PRO A 81 4.81 17.23 11.69
CA PRO A 81 3.45 16.71 11.61
C PRO A 81 3.40 15.37 10.92
N ILE A 82 2.44 14.52 11.32
CA ILE A 82 2.06 13.33 10.56
C ILE A 82 1.08 13.77 9.48
N ARG A 83 1.31 13.36 8.24
CA ARG A 83 0.48 13.69 7.08
C ARG A 83 0.02 12.43 6.37
N HIS A 84 -1.18 12.46 5.80
CA HIS A 84 -1.61 11.48 4.81
C HIS A 84 -1.14 11.96 3.44
N ILE A 85 -0.43 11.09 2.73
CA ILE A 85 0.16 11.40 1.42
C ILE A 85 -0.13 10.24 0.49
N ILE A 86 -0.58 10.53 -0.72
CA ILE A 86 -0.71 9.54 -1.79
C ILE A 86 0.71 9.17 -2.24
N TYR A 87 1.02 7.87 -2.24
CA TYR A 87 2.35 7.39 -2.59
C TYR A 87 2.40 6.50 -3.83
N GLY A 88 1.24 6.06 -4.33
CA GLY A 88 1.20 5.22 -5.51
C GLY A 88 -0.22 4.96 -6.01
N TYR A 89 -0.30 4.27 -7.13
CA TYR A 89 -1.57 3.83 -7.73
C TYR A 89 -1.43 2.47 -8.38
N MET A 90 -2.57 1.83 -8.62
CA MET A 90 -2.66 0.59 -9.39
C MET A 90 -4.00 0.55 -10.16
N GLU A 91 -3.92 0.38 -11.48
CA GLU A 91 -5.06 0.05 -12.34
C GLU A 91 -5.29 -1.47 -12.26
N ILE A 92 -6.51 -1.89 -12.00
CA ILE A 92 -6.87 -3.31 -11.88
C ILE A 92 -6.89 -3.95 -13.26
N GLY A 93 -6.09 -4.98 -13.45
CA GLY A 93 -6.08 -5.82 -14.65
C GLY A 93 -6.90 -7.10 -14.50
N GLU A 94 -6.91 -7.67 -13.31
CA GLU A 94 -7.63 -8.90 -12.99
C GLU A 94 -8.03 -8.95 -11.52
N VAL A 95 -9.15 -9.61 -11.21
CA VAL A 95 -9.62 -9.84 -9.83
C VAL A 95 -9.74 -11.33 -9.58
N ILE A 96 -8.90 -11.89 -8.72
CA ILE A 96 -8.89 -13.30 -8.37
C ILE A 96 -9.62 -13.51 -7.03
N LYS A 97 -10.63 -14.38 -7.05
CA LYS A 97 -11.52 -14.67 -5.90
C LYS A 97 -11.43 -16.11 -5.43
N ASP A 98 -10.84 -16.99 -6.22
CA ASP A 98 -10.68 -18.40 -5.87
C ASP A 98 -9.40 -18.63 -5.09
N ASP A 99 -9.53 -19.11 -3.85
CA ASP A 99 -8.38 -19.34 -2.95
C ASP A 99 -7.37 -20.36 -3.50
N LYS A 100 -7.84 -21.35 -4.25
CA LYS A 100 -6.96 -22.37 -4.85
C LYS A 100 -6.15 -21.77 -6.00
N GLU A 101 -6.77 -20.91 -6.78
CA GLU A 101 -6.09 -20.16 -7.83
C GLU A 101 -5.05 -19.22 -7.23
N ILE A 102 -5.40 -18.47 -6.18
CA ILE A 102 -4.49 -17.60 -5.45
C ILE A 102 -3.29 -18.40 -4.94
N ALA A 103 -3.52 -19.52 -4.25
CA ALA A 103 -2.47 -20.35 -3.70
C ALA A 103 -1.55 -20.99 -4.77
N SER A 104 -2.09 -21.33 -5.93
CA SER A 104 -1.32 -22.00 -6.97
C SER A 104 -0.52 -21.06 -7.88
N LYS A 105 -1.10 -19.90 -8.24
CA LYS A 105 -0.49 -18.97 -9.20
C LYS A 105 0.27 -17.82 -8.51
N TYR A 106 -0.18 -17.44 -7.29
CA TYR A 106 0.34 -16.26 -6.57
C TYR A 106 0.89 -16.66 -5.20
N ASN A 107 1.58 -17.79 -5.12
CA ASN A 107 2.10 -18.37 -3.87
C ASN A 107 3.10 -17.47 -3.13
N TRP A 108 3.65 -16.48 -3.80
CA TRP A 108 4.51 -15.46 -3.24
C TRP A 108 3.73 -14.35 -2.49
N HIS A 109 2.40 -14.22 -2.76
CA HIS A 109 1.60 -13.18 -2.15
C HIS A 109 1.09 -13.60 -0.76
N PRO A 110 1.10 -12.71 0.24
CA PRO A 110 0.64 -13.05 1.60
C PRO A 110 -0.77 -13.63 1.68
N HIS A 111 -1.65 -13.27 0.77
CA HIS A 111 -3.03 -13.78 0.69
C HIS A 111 -3.14 -15.21 0.14
N SER A 112 -2.03 -15.83 -0.27
CA SER A 112 -1.98 -17.24 -0.69
C SER A 112 -1.78 -18.23 0.46
N ILE A 113 -1.54 -17.75 1.68
CA ILE A 113 -1.18 -18.57 2.84
C ILE A 113 -2.44 -19.02 3.58
N GLU A 114 -2.55 -20.34 3.80
CA GLU A 114 -3.61 -20.91 4.64
C GLU A 114 -3.39 -20.63 6.15
N PRO A 115 -4.48 -20.54 6.95
CA PRO A 115 -5.89 -20.64 6.55
C PRO A 115 -6.36 -19.37 5.84
N PHE A 116 -7.11 -19.58 4.75
CA PHE A 116 -7.68 -18.45 4.00
C PHE A 116 -8.73 -17.72 4.83
N TYR A 117 -8.68 -16.40 4.74
CA TYR A 117 -9.69 -15.56 5.38
C TYR A 117 -10.97 -15.51 4.54
N THR A 118 -12.10 -15.34 5.19
CA THR A 118 -13.38 -15.18 4.52
C THR A 118 -13.33 -14.04 3.51
N ASN A 119 -13.84 -14.29 2.30
CA ASN A 119 -13.90 -13.32 1.22
C ASN A 119 -12.50 -12.79 0.83
N ASN A 120 -11.53 -13.70 0.73
CA ASN A 120 -10.17 -13.39 0.29
C ASN A 120 -10.13 -13.13 -1.21
N ARG A 121 -9.28 -12.18 -1.61
CA ARG A 121 -9.05 -11.88 -3.03
C ARG A 121 -7.77 -11.12 -3.27
N ILE A 122 -7.27 -11.24 -4.50
CA ILE A 122 -6.13 -10.48 -5.00
C ILE A 122 -6.56 -9.70 -6.25
N TYR A 123 -6.16 -8.44 -6.31
CA TYR A 123 -6.26 -7.58 -7.47
C TYR A 123 -4.90 -7.53 -8.14
N ILE A 124 -4.81 -8.00 -9.38
CA ILE A 124 -3.59 -8.01 -10.18
C ILE A 124 -3.50 -6.72 -10.97
N SER A 125 -2.34 -6.12 -10.99
CA SER A 125 -2.10 -4.86 -11.69
C SER A 125 -2.08 -5.04 -13.20
N LYS A 126 -2.77 -4.15 -13.91
CA LYS A 126 -2.52 -3.88 -15.33
C LYS A 126 -1.41 -2.84 -15.50
N LYS A 127 -1.40 -1.86 -14.58
CA LYS A 127 -0.42 -0.79 -14.53
C LYS A 127 -0.37 -0.24 -13.11
N CYS A 128 0.82 -0.03 -12.59
CA CYS A 128 1.01 0.64 -11.30
C CYS A 128 2.24 1.53 -11.34
N SER A 129 2.36 2.39 -10.36
CA SER A 129 3.59 3.12 -10.08
C SER A 129 3.56 3.72 -8.67
N THR A 130 4.72 3.99 -8.16
CA THR A 130 4.90 4.82 -6.96
C THR A 130 5.22 6.24 -7.35
N PHE A 131 4.85 7.21 -6.51
CA PHE A 131 5.12 8.63 -6.73
C PHE A 131 6.32 9.09 -5.93
N HIS A 132 7.11 9.97 -6.51
CA HIS A 132 8.01 10.82 -5.73
C HIS A 132 7.18 11.82 -4.91
N TYR A 133 7.73 12.23 -3.77
CA TYR A 133 7.05 13.23 -2.94
C TYR A 133 6.80 14.53 -3.72
N ASP A 134 5.55 14.99 -3.64
CA ASP A 134 5.11 16.30 -4.11
C ASP A 134 4.02 16.82 -3.15
N ASP A 135 4.02 18.12 -2.91
CA ASP A 135 3.02 18.75 -2.05
C ASP A 135 1.58 18.58 -2.58
N ALA A 136 1.41 18.42 -3.90
CA ALA A 136 0.12 18.15 -4.52
C ALA A 136 -0.47 16.77 -4.15
N LEU A 137 0.35 15.85 -3.63
CA LEU A 137 -0.08 14.52 -3.18
C LEU A 137 -0.45 14.48 -1.70
N VAL A 138 -0.24 15.59 -0.98
CA VAL A 138 -0.57 15.68 0.45
C VAL A 138 -2.06 15.88 0.64
N LEU A 139 -2.71 14.90 1.26
CA LEU A 139 -4.15 14.93 1.56
C LEU A 139 -4.46 15.74 2.82
N THR A 140 -3.59 15.67 3.83
CA THR A 140 -3.81 16.39 5.10
C THR A 140 -3.84 17.90 4.84
N GLN A 141 -4.95 18.53 5.16
CA GLN A 141 -5.11 19.97 5.02
C GLN A 141 -4.07 20.71 5.89
N LYS A 142 -3.46 21.73 5.30
CA LYS A 142 -2.47 22.56 5.99
C LYS A 142 -3.10 23.24 7.20
N ASP A 143 -2.31 23.38 8.27
CA ASP A 143 -2.68 24.08 9.50
C ASP A 143 -3.88 23.48 10.28
N GLN A 144 -4.27 22.23 9.97
CA GLN A 144 -5.27 21.50 10.73
C GLN A 144 -4.62 20.64 11.83
N PRO A 145 -5.19 20.66 13.05
CA PRO A 145 -4.69 19.84 14.15
C PRO A 145 -4.96 18.35 13.95
N ARG A 146 -5.97 18.01 13.12
CA ARG A 146 -6.34 16.63 12.82
C ARG A 146 -5.83 16.23 11.43
N ARG A 147 -4.95 15.22 11.37
CA ARG A 147 -4.43 14.68 10.12
C ARG A 147 -5.48 14.10 9.16
N SER A 148 -6.65 13.74 9.69
CA SER A 148 -7.77 13.19 8.93
C SER A 148 -8.68 14.26 8.29
N VAL A 149 -8.39 15.53 8.48
CA VAL A 149 -9.04 16.61 7.72
C VAL A 149 -8.27 16.77 6.43
N TRP A 150 -8.89 16.37 5.32
CA TRP A 150 -8.26 16.37 4.02
C TRP A 150 -8.70 17.52 3.15
N GLN A 151 -7.77 18.03 2.38
CA GLN A 151 -8.02 18.85 1.20
C GLN A 151 -7.64 18.00 -0.01
N LEU A 152 -8.64 17.60 -0.78
CA LEU A 152 -8.38 16.78 -1.96
C LEU A 152 -7.60 17.59 -3.01
N PRO A 153 -6.60 16.97 -3.65
CA PRO A 153 -5.93 17.55 -4.80
C PRO A 153 -6.91 17.90 -5.93
N SER A 154 -6.56 18.90 -6.74
CA SER A 154 -7.43 19.43 -7.81
C SER A 154 -7.79 18.40 -8.89
N PHE A 155 -7.02 17.33 -9.04
CA PHE A 155 -7.33 16.26 -9.98
C PHE A 155 -8.51 15.36 -9.56
N PHE A 156 -9.05 15.56 -8.34
CA PHE A 156 -10.33 14.96 -7.92
C PHE A 156 -11.56 15.86 -8.17
N ALA A 157 -11.37 17.07 -8.71
CA ALA A 157 -12.45 18.04 -8.93
C ALA A 157 -13.20 17.78 -10.23
#